data_efabc150a4e2207b7f83667ce48385ed
#
_entry.id   efabc150a4e2207b7f83667ce48385ed
#
_cell.length_a   1.000
_cell.length_b   1.000
_cell.length_c   1.000
_cell.angle_alpha   90.00
_cell.angle_beta   90.00
_cell.angle_gamma   90.00
#
_symmetry.space_group_name_H-M   'P 1'
#
loop_
_entity.id
_entity.type
_entity.pdbx_description
1 polymer ?
#
loop_
_entity_poly.entity_id
_entity_poly.type
_entity_poly.pdbx_seq_one_letter_code
_entity_poly.pdbx_strand_id
1 'polypeptide(L)'
;LPPTPTAVAHPCDESSLRGAVDAAKAGLIAPILVGPAARIKEVAAKATLDIGAYTIVDAAFSEESAAKAVAEVRAGRAQALMKGSLHTDELMGAVVRRETGLRTARRISHCFVMDVPGHPEPIIITDAAVNIFPTLKEKVDIVQNAIDLAHDLGVAEVRVAILSAMETVNPDVPSTLEAAALCKMADRKQITGAILDGPFALDNAISPEAAKIKKLDSKVAGRANILVVPDLEAGNMLAKSL
;
A
#
# COMPACT_ATOMS: atom_id res chain seq x y z
N LEU A 1 -11.70 -14.69 9.97
CA LEU A 1 -11.31 -15.02 8.60
C LEU A 1 -10.28 -16.16 8.64
N PRO A 2 -10.23 -17.07 7.65
CA PRO A 2 -9.18 -18.09 7.58
C PRO A 2 -7.82 -17.42 7.27
N PRO A 3 -6.68 -18.03 7.66
CA PRO A 3 -5.35 -17.52 7.32
C PRO A 3 -5.19 -17.37 5.81
N THR A 4 -4.65 -16.24 5.37
CA THR A 4 -4.45 -15.94 3.94
C THR A 4 -3.26 -16.70 3.38
N PRO A 5 -3.41 -17.57 2.35
CA PRO A 5 -2.28 -18.19 1.67
C PRO A 5 -1.32 -17.14 1.13
N THR A 6 -0.07 -17.15 1.61
CA THR A 6 0.89 -16.07 1.34
C THR A 6 2.23 -16.63 0.87
N ALA A 7 2.66 -16.25 -0.34
CA ALA A 7 3.99 -16.59 -0.84
C ALA A 7 5.03 -15.64 -0.25
N VAL A 8 5.95 -16.18 0.57
CA VAL A 8 7.02 -15.44 1.24
C VAL A 8 8.28 -15.56 0.39
N ALA A 9 8.67 -14.48 -0.29
CA ALA A 9 9.80 -14.48 -1.21
C ALA A 9 11.13 -14.32 -0.47
N HIS A 10 12.00 -15.32 -0.58
CA HIS A 10 13.36 -15.35 -0.07
C HIS A 10 13.51 -15.07 1.44
N PRO A 11 12.83 -15.82 2.34
CA PRO A 11 12.95 -15.62 3.78
C PRO A 11 14.26 -16.28 4.31
N CYS A 12 15.42 -15.71 3.93
CA CYS A 12 16.73 -16.29 4.13
C CYS A 12 17.55 -15.61 5.25
N ASP A 13 16.91 -14.79 6.07
CA ASP A 13 17.42 -14.27 7.33
C ASP A 13 16.41 -14.49 8.47
N GLU A 14 16.88 -14.29 9.71
CA GLU A 14 16.05 -14.53 10.91
C GLU A 14 14.83 -13.61 10.94
N SER A 15 15.00 -12.34 10.62
CA SER A 15 13.93 -11.32 10.72
C SER A 15 12.77 -11.67 9.79
N SER A 16 13.04 -11.93 8.52
CA SER A 16 12.01 -12.24 7.53
C SER A 16 11.33 -13.59 7.77
N LEU A 17 12.09 -14.61 8.17
CA LEU A 17 11.52 -15.93 8.46
C LEU A 17 10.69 -15.90 9.74
N ARG A 18 11.18 -15.24 10.80
CA ARG A 18 10.44 -15.05 12.06
C ARG A 18 9.14 -14.30 11.84
N GLY A 19 9.18 -13.20 11.06
CA GLY A 19 7.97 -12.44 10.73
C GLY A 19 6.90 -13.29 10.04
N ALA A 20 7.29 -14.17 9.10
CA ALA A 20 6.35 -15.10 8.46
C ALA A 20 5.79 -16.14 9.44
N VAL A 21 6.64 -16.71 10.31
CA VAL A 21 6.22 -17.70 11.33
C VAL A 21 5.30 -17.05 12.36
N ASP A 22 5.61 -15.86 12.85
CA ASP A 22 4.81 -15.16 13.84
C ASP A 22 3.44 -14.75 13.27
N ALA A 23 3.40 -14.29 12.01
CA ALA A 23 2.13 -14.02 11.32
C ALA A 23 1.29 -15.30 11.13
N ALA A 24 1.93 -16.44 10.87
CA ALA A 24 1.23 -17.72 10.79
C ALA A 24 0.68 -18.17 12.15
N LYS A 25 1.46 -18.05 13.23
CA LYS A 25 1.03 -18.35 14.61
C LYS A 25 -0.11 -17.46 15.06
N ALA A 26 -0.12 -16.21 14.61
CA ALA A 26 -1.22 -15.27 14.85
C ALA A 26 -2.49 -15.57 14.01
N GLY A 27 -2.45 -16.59 13.14
CA GLY A 27 -3.57 -16.95 12.28
C GLY A 27 -3.83 -15.97 11.13
N LEU A 28 -2.86 -15.10 10.81
CA LEU A 28 -3.00 -14.10 9.75
C LEU A 28 -2.73 -14.69 8.36
N ILE A 29 -1.68 -15.52 8.24
CA ILE A 29 -1.25 -16.09 6.96
C ILE A 29 -1.06 -17.61 7.04
N ALA A 30 -1.19 -18.27 5.89
CA ALA A 30 -0.72 -19.63 5.63
C ALA A 30 0.51 -19.52 4.70
N PRO A 31 1.76 -19.57 5.22
CA PRO A 31 2.95 -19.25 4.45
C PRO A 31 3.36 -20.38 3.51
N ILE A 32 3.74 -19.98 2.27
CA ILE A 32 4.50 -20.79 1.31
C ILE A 32 5.88 -20.13 1.24
N LEU A 33 6.90 -20.79 1.79
CA LEU A 33 8.26 -20.26 1.84
C LEU A 33 8.96 -20.51 0.50
N VAL A 34 9.37 -19.44 -0.21
CA VAL A 34 9.97 -19.55 -1.54
C VAL A 34 11.41 -19.07 -1.51
N GLY A 35 12.38 -19.99 -1.69
CA GLY A 35 13.81 -19.65 -1.64
C GLY A 35 14.70 -20.87 -1.48
N PRO A 36 16.03 -20.69 -1.34
CA PRO A 36 16.96 -21.80 -1.15
C PRO A 36 16.59 -22.64 0.08
N ALA A 37 16.04 -23.83 -0.16
CA ALA A 37 15.48 -24.68 0.89
C ALA A 37 16.48 -25.00 1.99
N ALA A 38 17.74 -25.26 1.64
CA ALA A 38 18.80 -25.51 2.61
C ALA A 38 19.05 -24.30 3.51
N ARG A 39 19.07 -23.09 2.92
CA ARG A 39 19.29 -21.84 3.66
C ARG A 39 18.12 -21.51 4.59
N ILE A 40 16.89 -21.68 4.12
CA ILE A 40 15.68 -21.46 4.94
C ILE A 40 15.70 -22.41 6.15
N LYS A 41 16.03 -23.70 5.95
CA LYS A 41 16.12 -24.67 7.05
C LYS A 41 17.26 -24.35 8.02
N GLU A 42 18.41 -23.91 7.52
CA GLU A 42 19.55 -23.46 8.36
C GLU A 42 19.15 -22.27 9.25
N VAL A 43 18.50 -21.26 8.67
CA VAL A 43 18.01 -20.08 9.41
C VAL A 43 16.97 -20.49 10.46
N ALA A 44 16.03 -21.36 10.10
CA ALA A 44 15.02 -21.86 11.02
C ALA A 44 15.65 -22.59 12.21
N ALA A 45 16.64 -23.46 11.96
CA ALA A 45 17.34 -24.19 13.02
C ALA A 45 18.10 -23.25 13.97
N LYS A 46 18.83 -22.27 13.43
CA LYS A 46 19.58 -21.28 14.21
C LYS A 46 18.67 -20.40 15.07
N ALA A 47 17.52 -20.00 14.50
CA ALA A 47 16.54 -19.14 15.16
C ALA A 47 15.53 -19.92 16.03
N THR A 48 15.64 -21.25 16.10
CA THR A 48 14.71 -22.14 16.83
C THR A 48 13.25 -21.94 16.38
N LEU A 49 13.05 -21.83 15.05
CA LEU A 49 11.73 -21.67 14.44
C LEU A 49 11.24 -23.01 13.88
N ASP A 50 10.02 -23.41 14.25
CA ASP A 50 9.37 -24.57 13.65
C ASP A 50 8.72 -24.18 12.32
N ILE A 51 9.22 -24.74 11.24
CA ILE A 51 8.70 -24.56 9.87
C ILE A 51 8.22 -25.87 9.25
N GLY A 52 8.12 -26.94 10.04
CA GLY A 52 7.80 -28.28 9.54
C GLY A 52 6.45 -28.41 8.88
N ALA A 53 5.49 -27.55 9.24
CA ALA A 53 4.15 -27.52 8.65
C ALA A 53 4.07 -26.68 7.36
N TYR A 54 5.12 -25.95 6.97
CA TYR A 54 5.05 -25.03 5.84
C TYR A 54 5.62 -25.64 4.57
N THR A 55 4.95 -25.35 3.44
CA THR A 55 5.46 -25.73 2.12
C THR A 55 6.68 -24.87 1.78
N ILE A 56 7.77 -25.53 1.31
CA ILE A 56 8.95 -24.85 0.79
C ILE A 56 9.01 -25.08 -0.73
N VAL A 57 9.03 -23.99 -1.49
CA VAL A 57 9.28 -23.98 -2.92
C VAL A 57 10.74 -23.59 -3.12
N ASP A 58 11.57 -24.55 -3.53
CA ASP A 58 13.00 -24.35 -3.68
C ASP A 58 13.33 -23.40 -4.84
N ALA A 59 14.30 -22.50 -4.60
CA ALA A 59 14.83 -21.54 -5.57
C ALA A 59 16.30 -21.29 -5.28
N ALA A 60 17.13 -21.09 -6.30
CA ALA A 60 18.58 -21.04 -6.13
C ALA A 60 19.07 -19.68 -5.56
N PHE A 61 18.41 -18.58 -5.90
CA PHE A 61 18.80 -17.21 -5.53
C PHE A 61 17.59 -16.28 -5.43
N SER A 62 17.80 -15.01 -5.07
CA SER A 62 16.74 -14.05 -4.73
C SER A 62 15.80 -13.73 -5.90
N GLU A 63 16.33 -13.51 -7.12
CA GLU A 63 15.47 -13.20 -8.28
C GLU A 63 14.63 -14.41 -8.67
N GLU A 64 15.16 -15.63 -8.57
CA GLU A 64 14.37 -16.86 -8.80
C GLU A 64 13.30 -17.03 -7.73
N SER A 65 13.63 -16.71 -6.47
CA SER A 65 12.66 -16.72 -5.36
C SER A 65 11.52 -15.76 -5.62
N ALA A 66 11.81 -14.53 -6.08
CA ALA A 66 10.81 -13.55 -6.45
C ALA A 66 9.91 -14.04 -7.59
N ALA A 67 10.53 -14.60 -8.65
CA ALA A 67 9.78 -15.10 -9.81
C ALA A 67 8.86 -16.28 -9.44
N LYS A 68 9.35 -17.23 -8.63
CA LYS A 68 8.56 -18.38 -8.17
C LYS A 68 7.46 -17.96 -7.19
N ALA A 69 7.72 -17.02 -6.28
CA ALA A 69 6.70 -16.49 -5.38
C ALA A 69 5.55 -15.82 -6.16
N VAL A 70 5.88 -15.02 -7.17
CA VAL A 70 4.87 -14.45 -8.10
C VAL A 70 4.11 -15.55 -8.85
N ALA A 71 4.78 -16.63 -9.26
CA ALA A 71 4.14 -17.76 -9.92
C ALA A 71 3.15 -18.50 -9.00
N GLU A 72 3.42 -18.60 -7.69
CA GLU A 72 2.46 -19.15 -6.71
C GLU A 72 1.16 -18.33 -6.67
N VAL A 73 1.28 -17.00 -6.67
CA VAL A 73 0.12 -16.10 -6.72
C VAL A 73 -0.64 -16.24 -8.04
N ARG A 74 0.05 -16.26 -9.17
CA ARG A 74 -0.58 -16.45 -10.51
C ARG A 74 -1.32 -17.77 -10.63
N ALA A 75 -0.80 -18.80 -10.01
CA ALA A 75 -1.40 -20.14 -10.02
C ALA A 75 -2.58 -20.29 -9.04
N GLY A 76 -2.91 -19.23 -8.27
CA GLY A 76 -3.97 -19.24 -7.27
C GLY A 76 -3.64 -20.05 -6.02
N ARG A 77 -2.38 -20.49 -5.83
CA ARG A 77 -1.94 -21.18 -4.61
C ARG A 77 -1.62 -20.21 -3.47
N ALA A 78 -1.33 -18.94 -3.79
CA ALA A 78 -1.23 -17.84 -2.84
C ALA A 78 -2.15 -16.69 -3.25
N GLN A 79 -2.63 -15.94 -2.27
CA GLN A 79 -3.46 -14.74 -2.46
C GLN A 79 -2.70 -13.47 -2.13
N ALA A 80 -1.61 -13.59 -1.39
CA ALA A 80 -0.74 -12.49 -1.01
C ALA A 80 0.73 -12.83 -1.30
N LEU A 81 1.54 -11.79 -1.43
CA LEU A 81 2.97 -11.86 -1.61
C LEU A 81 3.66 -11.10 -0.48
N MET A 82 4.55 -11.77 0.24
CA MET A 82 5.31 -11.16 1.35
C MET A 82 6.80 -11.10 0.97
N LYS A 83 7.40 -9.92 1.15
CA LYS A 83 8.83 -9.71 0.93
C LYS A 83 9.63 -10.29 2.10
N GLY A 84 10.61 -11.14 1.78
CA GLY A 84 11.63 -11.59 2.71
C GLY A 84 12.91 -10.74 2.67
N SER A 85 14.09 -11.39 2.65
CA SER A 85 15.40 -10.75 2.72
C SER A 85 16.01 -10.35 1.36
N LEU A 86 15.22 -10.34 0.28
CA LEU A 86 15.66 -9.84 -1.03
C LEU A 86 15.46 -8.32 -1.14
N HIS A 87 16.04 -7.68 -2.16
CA HIS A 87 15.82 -6.27 -2.43
C HIS A 87 14.41 -5.99 -2.97
N THR A 88 13.88 -4.80 -2.68
CA THR A 88 12.51 -4.42 -3.08
C THR A 88 12.37 -4.37 -4.60
N ASP A 89 13.40 -3.91 -5.31
CA ASP A 89 13.44 -3.84 -6.77
C ASP A 89 13.42 -5.23 -7.44
N GLU A 90 14.05 -6.24 -6.84
CA GLU A 90 13.99 -7.62 -7.33
C GLU A 90 12.55 -8.16 -7.28
N LEU A 91 11.88 -7.98 -6.13
CA LEU A 91 10.49 -8.43 -5.98
C LEU A 91 9.54 -7.65 -6.89
N MET A 92 9.66 -6.31 -6.89
CA MET A 92 8.82 -5.45 -7.73
C MET A 92 9.07 -5.69 -9.20
N GLY A 93 10.33 -5.95 -9.61
CA GLY A 93 10.67 -6.36 -10.97
C GLY A 93 9.93 -7.62 -11.41
N ALA A 94 9.83 -8.62 -10.54
CA ALA A 94 9.06 -9.84 -10.82
C ALA A 94 7.54 -9.56 -10.90
N VAL A 95 7.01 -8.74 -9.98
CA VAL A 95 5.58 -8.37 -9.92
C VAL A 95 5.13 -7.63 -11.17
N VAL A 96 5.94 -6.70 -11.69
CA VAL A 96 5.55 -5.85 -12.82
C VAL A 96 5.91 -6.42 -14.20
N ARG A 97 6.46 -7.61 -14.30
CA ARG A 97 6.73 -8.25 -15.62
C ARG A 97 5.44 -8.42 -16.41
N ARG A 98 5.49 -8.16 -17.72
CA ARG A 98 4.30 -8.20 -18.58
C ARG A 98 3.70 -9.60 -18.70
N GLU A 99 4.54 -10.59 -18.94
CA GLU A 99 4.09 -11.96 -19.26
C GLU A 99 3.93 -12.84 -18.02
N THR A 100 4.80 -12.66 -17.03
CA THR A 100 4.90 -13.54 -15.85
C THR A 100 4.57 -12.86 -14.53
N GLY A 101 4.32 -11.55 -14.52
CA GLY A 101 4.00 -10.77 -13.33
C GLY A 101 2.51 -10.78 -12.95
N LEU A 102 2.15 -9.86 -12.06
CA LEU A 102 0.80 -9.69 -11.51
C LEU A 102 0.10 -8.42 -12.05
N ARG A 103 0.53 -7.91 -13.21
CA ARG A 103 -0.03 -6.68 -13.75
C ARG A 103 -1.52 -6.83 -14.07
N THR A 104 -2.27 -5.80 -13.71
CA THR A 104 -3.66 -5.61 -14.12
C THR A 104 -3.76 -4.42 -15.08
N ALA A 105 -4.99 -3.96 -15.36
CA ALA A 105 -5.23 -2.73 -16.11
C ALA A 105 -4.85 -1.47 -15.29
N ARG A 106 -4.82 -1.57 -13.95
CA ARG A 106 -4.46 -0.47 -13.05
C ARG A 106 -2.96 -0.45 -12.75
N ARG A 107 -2.46 0.75 -12.47
CA ARG A 107 -1.11 0.96 -11.96
C ARG A 107 -1.01 0.45 -10.52
N ILE A 108 0.10 -0.20 -10.18
CA ILE A 108 0.40 -0.55 -8.80
C ILE A 108 0.71 0.72 -7.99
N SER A 109 0.23 0.76 -6.76
CA SER A 109 0.49 1.85 -5.81
C SER A 109 0.68 1.32 -4.41
N HIS A 110 1.18 2.16 -3.51
CA HIS A 110 1.41 1.84 -2.11
C HIS A 110 0.46 2.62 -1.20
N CYS A 111 -0.06 1.94 -0.18
CA CYS A 111 -0.84 2.55 0.89
C CYS A 111 -0.21 2.24 2.25
N PHE A 112 0.09 3.28 3.03
CA PHE A 112 0.27 3.13 4.47
C PHE A 112 -1.10 3.20 5.14
N VAL A 113 -1.43 2.22 5.97
CA VAL A 113 -2.62 2.23 6.83
C VAL A 113 -2.14 2.54 8.24
N MET A 114 -2.49 3.73 8.73
CA MET A 114 -2.03 4.26 10.01
C MET A 114 -3.14 4.18 11.05
N ASP A 115 -2.88 3.54 12.17
CA ASP A 115 -3.72 3.62 13.37
C ASP A 115 -3.17 4.75 14.26
N VAL A 116 -3.81 5.92 14.20
CA VAL A 116 -3.34 7.13 14.88
C VAL A 116 -4.10 7.30 16.20
N PRO A 117 -3.42 7.32 17.35
CA PRO A 117 -4.06 7.51 18.65
C PRO A 117 -4.95 8.77 18.69
N GLY A 118 -6.21 8.59 19.07
CA GLY A 118 -7.19 9.68 19.12
C GLY A 118 -7.90 9.99 17.82
N HIS A 119 -7.54 9.35 16.71
CA HIS A 119 -8.29 9.42 15.46
C HIS A 119 -9.32 8.29 15.41
N PRO A 120 -10.59 8.55 15.03
CA PRO A 120 -11.66 7.53 15.12
C PRO A 120 -11.59 6.44 14.07
N GLU A 121 -10.90 6.67 12.96
CA GLU A 121 -10.77 5.77 11.81
C GLU A 121 -9.31 5.67 11.39
N PRO A 122 -8.88 4.55 10.76
CA PRO A 122 -7.54 4.46 10.15
C PRO A 122 -7.33 5.55 9.10
N ILE A 123 -6.13 6.10 9.04
CA ILE A 123 -5.72 7.04 7.98
C ILE A 123 -4.90 6.29 6.94
N ILE A 124 -5.30 6.38 5.69
CA ILE A 124 -4.54 5.81 4.56
C ILE A 124 -3.74 6.92 3.89
N ILE A 125 -2.43 6.74 3.74
CA ILE A 125 -1.53 7.67 3.02
C ILE A 125 -1.05 7.00 1.74
N THR A 126 -1.22 7.65 0.58
CA THR A 126 -0.90 7.11 -0.75
C THR A 126 -0.47 8.20 -1.75
N ASP A 127 0.40 7.96 -2.75
CA ASP A 127 1.38 6.91 -2.82
C ASP A 127 2.67 7.40 -2.16
N ALA A 128 3.20 6.62 -1.27
CA ALA A 128 4.33 7.05 -0.45
C ALA A 128 5.57 6.16 -0.61
N ALA A 129 5.59 5.24 -1.61
CA ALA A 129 6.70 4.31 -1.75
C ALA A 129 6.96 3.74 -3.16
N VAL A 130 6.04 3.86 -4.12
CA VAL A 130 6.15 3.22 -5.44
C VAL A 130 6.26 4.23 -6.58
N ASN A 131 5.36 5.19 -6.65
CA ASN A 131 5.32 6.15 -7.75
C ASN A 131 6.03 7.45 -7.38
N ILE A 132 7.18 7.75 -8.01
CA ILE A 132 8.05 8.88 -7.61
C ILE A 132 7.35 10.21 -7.91
N PHE A 133 7.03 10.47 -9.18
CA PHE A 133 6.32 11.66 -9.65
C PHE A 133 5.14 11.22 -10.52
N PRO A 134 4.04 10.74 -9.90
CA PRO A 134 2.91 10.24 -10.66
C PRO A 134 2.22 11.38 -11.43
N THR A 135 1.94 11.14 -12.71
CA THR A 135 1.12 12.03 -13.53
C THR A 135 -0.34 12.01 -13.07
N LEU A 136 -1.13 13.02 -13.47
CA LEU A 136 -2.57 13.06 -13.17
C LEU A 136 -3.28 11.75 -13.56
N LYS A 137 -2.95 11.18 -14.73
CA LYS A 137 -3.51 9.90 -15.18
C LYS A 137 -3.18 8.75 -14.23
N GLU A 138 -1.96 8.69 -13.73
CA GLU A 138 -1.51 7.65 -12.79
C GLU A 138 -2.14 7.86 -11.40
N LYS A 139 -2.35 9.12 -10.99
CA LYS A 139 -3.04 9.43 -9.73
C LYS A 139 -4.49 8.94 -9.69
N VAL A 140 -5.17 8.84 -10.84
CA VAL A 140 -6.52 8.24 -10.89
C VAL A 140 -6.50 6.80 -10.38
N ASP A 141 -5.54 5.99 -10.84
CA ASP A 141 -5.39 4.59 -10.40
C ASP A 141 -4.97 4.52 -8.91
N ILE A 142 -4.04 5.39 -8.49
CA ILE A 142 -3.56 5.47 -7.10
C ILE A 142 -4.73 5.77 -6.15
N VAL A 143 -5.54 6.76 -6.48
CA VAL A 143 -6.71 7.14 -5.68
C VAL A 143 -7.74 6.00 -5.64
N GLN A 144 -8.04 5.40 -6.78
CA GLN A 144 -9.02 4.30 -6.83
C GLN A 144 -8.55 3.07 -6.06
N ASN A 145 -7.25 2.73 -6.11
CA ASN A 145 -6.70 1.63 -5.31
C ASN A 145 -6.86 1.88 -3.80
N ALA A 146 -6.61 3.11 -3.34
CA ALA A 146 -6.78 3.45 -1.93
C ALA A 146 -8.25 3.43 -1.49
N ILE A 147 -9.17 3.84 -2.35
CA ILE A 147 -10.61 3.77 -2.10
C ILE A 147 -11.06 2.32 -1.96
N ASP A 148 -10.66 1.46 -2.89
CA ASP A 148 -11.01 0.05 -2.85
C ASP A 148 -10.46 -0.61 -1.56
N LEU A 149 -9.19 -0.31 -1.19
CA LEU A 149 -8.61 -0.78 0.08
C LEU A 149 -9.40 -0.28 1.29
N ALA A 150 -9.82 0.98 1.32
CA ALA A 150 -10.60 1.51 2.44
C ALA A 150 -11.94 0.76 2.59
N HIS A 151 -12.62 0.43 1.50
CA HIS A 151 -13.83 -0.41 1.53
C HIS A 151 -13.53 -1.82 2.03
N ASP A 152 -12.44 -2.44 1.58
CA ASP A 152 -12.03 -3.77 2.05
C ASP A 152 -11.70 -3.80 3.55
N LEU A 153 -11.20 -2.68 4.08
CA LEU A 153 -10.98 -2.46 5.53
C LEU A 153 -12.27 -2.14 6.30
N GLY A 154 -13.41 -2.01 5.62
CA GLY A 154 -14.71 -1.76 6.25
C GLY A 154 -15.00 -0.30 6.57
N VAL A 155 -14.27 0.66 5.96
CA VAL A 155 -14.56 2.09 6.11
C VAL A 155 -15.91 2.40 5.46
N ALA A 156 -16.88 2.85 6.25
CA ALA A 156 -18.26 3.03 5.79
C ALA A 156 -18.42 4.24 4.86
N GLU A 157 -17.72 5.33 5.15
CA GLU A 157 -17.74 6.55 4.34
C GLU A 157 -16.33 6.99 3.99
N VAL A 158 -15.92 6.72 2.75
CA VAL A 158 -14.57 7.02 2.27
C VAL A 158 -14.47 8.48 1.85
N ARG A 159 -13.60 9.24 2.52
CA ARG A 159 -13.33 10.66 2.31
C ARG A 159 -11.86 10.87 1.94
N VAL A 160 -11.63 11.33 0.73
CA VAL A 160 -10.30 11.47 0.14
C VAL A 160 -9.91 12.94 0.08
N ALA A 161 -8.87 13.31 0.82
CA ALA A 161 -8.22 14.60 0.71
C ALA A 161 -7.06 14.53 -0.28
N ILE A 162 -7.10 15.38 -1.31
CA ILE A 162 -5.97 15.55 -2.23
C ILE A 162 -5.07 16.65 -1.67
N LEU A 163 -3.91 16.24 -1.16
CA LEU A 163 -3.01 17.14 -0.44
C LEU A 163 -2.19 18.04 -1.36
N SER A 164 -2.01 19.25 -0.89
CA SER A 164 -1.11 20.26 -1.45
C SER A 164 -0.59 21.18 -0.33
N ALA A 165 0.13 22.21 -0.68
CA ALA A 165 0.63 23.21 0.27
C ALA A 165 -0.41 24.28 0.65
N MET A 166 -1.58 24.31 -0.01
CA MET A 166 -2.61 25.33 0.17
C MET A 166 -3.99 24.82 -0.25
N GLU A 167 -5.04 25.56 0.11
CA GLU A 167 -6.46 25.21 -0.14
C GLU A 167 -7.03 25.87 -1.41
N THR A 168 -6.25 26.72 -2.08
CA THR A 168 -6.69 27.41 -3.30
C THR A 168 -6.00 26.86 -4.53
N VAL A 169 -6.70 26.82 -5.65
CA VAL A 169 -6.12 26.42 -6.93
C VAL A 169 -5.20 27.54 -7.43
N ASN A 170 -3.91 27.24 -7.51
CA ASN A 170 -2.87 28.16 -7.95
C ASN A 170 -2.08 27.55 -9.12
N PRO A 171 -2.06 28.21 -10.31
CA PRO A 171 -1.32 27.71 -11.47
C PRO A 171 0.18 27.51 -11.24
N ASP A 172 0.78 28.25 -10.32
CA ASP A 172 2.19 28.12 -9.98
C ASP A 172 2.51 26.91 -9.08
N VAL A 173 1.47 26.23 -8.56
CA VAL A 173 1.58 25.05 -7.73
C VAL A 173 0.83 23.88 -8.38
N PRO A 174 1.51 23.07 -9.21
CA PRO A 174 0.86 22.03 -10.03
C PRO A 174 -0.01 21.04 -9.26
N SER A 175 0.34 20.68 -8.01
CA SER A 175 -0.45 19.77 -7.17
C SER A 175 -1.87 20.31 -6.88
N THR A 176 -2.07 21.63 -6.88
CA THR A 176 -3.41 22.23 -6.70
C THR A 176 -4.28 22.05 -7.94
N LEU A 177 -3.69 22.12 -9.13
CA LEU A 177 -4.39 21.86 -10.40
C LEU A 177 -4.79 20.39 -10.52
N GLU A 178 -3.88 19.49 -10.15
CA GLU A 178 -4.15 18.05 -10.13
C GLU A 178 -5.26 17.70 -9.13
N ALA A 179 -5.25 18.33 -7.94
CA ALA A 179 -6.32 18.15 -6.95
C ALA A 179 -7.68 18.55 -7.51
N ALA A 180 -7.78 19.72 -8.10
CA ALA A 180 -9.02 20.19 -8.73
C ALA A 180 -9.50 19.24 -9.86
N ALA A 181 -8.55 18.74 -10.67
CA ALA A 181 -8.87 17.80 -11.75
C ALA A 181 -9.39 16.46 -11.19
N LEU A 182 -8.73 15.88 -10.17
CA LEU A 182 -9.14 14.62 -9.54
C LEU A 182 -10.53 14.75 -8.89
N CYS A 183 -10.82 15.85 -8.19
CA CYS A 183 -12.14 16.12 -7.63
C CYS A 183 -13.20 16.19 -8.75
N LYS A 184 -12.89 16.86 -9.87
CA LYS A 184 -13.80 16.90 -11.02
C LYS A 184 -13.99 15.54 -11.68
N MET A 185 -12.94 14.70 -11.73
CA MET A 185 -13.05 13.32 -12.21
C MET A 185 -13.96 12.47 -11.31
N ALA A 186 -13.93 12.67 -10.00
CA ALA A 186 -14.86 12.02 -9.08
C ALA A 186 -16.31 12.47 -9.31
N ASP A 187 -16.57 13.79 -9.47
CA ASP A 187 -17.89 14.32 -9.85
C ASP A 187 -18.44 13.68 -11.13
N ARG A 188 -17.56 13.35 -12.06
CA ARG A 188 -17.87 12.71 -13.35
C ARG A 188 -17.86 11.19 -13.30
N LYS A 189 -17.69 10.58 -12.11
CA LYS A 189 -17.66 9.12 -11.90
C LYS A 189 -16.53 8.40 -12.63
N GLN A 190 -15.42 9.10 -12.91
CA GLN A 190 -14.18 8.51 -13.38
C GLN A 190 -13.39 7.90 -12.22
N ILE A 191 -13.59 8.41 -11.01
CA ILE A 191 -13.19 7.84 -9.73
C ILE A 191 -14.49 7.62 -8.94
N THR A 192 -14.64 6.45 -8.32
CA THR A 192 -15.91 6.06 -7.70
C THR A 192 -15.70 5.49 -6.28
N GLY A 193 -16.77 5.50 -5.48
CA GLY A 193 -16.76 4.88 -4.16
C GLY A 193 -16.30 5.79 -3.02
N ALA A 194 -16.06 7.08 -3.27
CA ALA A 194 -15.64 8.03 -2.24
C ALA A 194 -16.12 9.46 -2.53
N ILE A 195 -16.02 10.31 -1.52
CA ILE A 195 -16.11 11.76 -1.66
C ILE A 195 -14.67 12.29 -1.73
N LEU A 196 -14.33 12.99 -2.82
CA LEU A 196 -13.03 13.62 -3.01
C LEU A 196 -13.16 15.13 -2.85
N ASP A 197 -12.17 15.74 -2.21
CA ASP A 197 -12.02 17.18 -2.18
C ASP A 197 -10.55 17.61 -2.02
N GLY A 198 -10.25 18.84 -2.39
CA GLY A 198 -8.91 19.42 -2.38
C GLY A 198 -8.78 20.55 -3.43
N PRO A 199 -7.64 21.26 -3.42
CA PRO A 199 -6.43 20.96 -2.63
C PRO A 199 -6.60 21.25 -1.13
N PHE A 200 -5.89 20.51 -0.27
CA PHE A 200 -5.84 20.78 1.16
C PHE A 200 -4.39 20.74 1.69
N ALA A 201 -4.07 21.64 2.62
CA ALA A 201 -2.97 21.42 3.53
C ALA A 201 -3.33 20.29 4.52
N LEU A 202 -2.32 19.60 5.06
CA LEU A 202 -2.52 18.42 5.90
C LEU A 202 -3.42 18.68 7.09
N ASP A 203 -3.18 19.78 7.83
CA ASP A 203 -3.95 20.16 9.01
C ASP A 203 -5.43 20.34 8.70
N ASN A 204 -5.76 20.93 7.56
CA ASN A 204 -7.13 21.14 7.11
C ASN A 204 -7.81 19.84 6.62
N ALA A 205 -7.04 18.86 6.21
CA ALA A 205 -7.57 17.55 5.83
C ALA A 205 -8.02 16.72 7.04
N ILE A 206 -7.28 16.80 8.16
CA ILE A 206 -7.44 15.89 9.31
C ILE A 206 -7.98 16.56 10.58
N SER A 207 -7.88 17.89 10.73
CA SER A 207 -8.37 18.61 11.92
C SER A 207 -9.64 19.41 11.62
N PRO A 208 -10.78 19.06 12.28
CA PRO A 208 -12.02 19.84 12.16
C PRO A 208 -11.86 21.31 12.59
N GLU A 209 -11.00 21.57 13.61
CA GLU A 209 -10.72 22.92 14.09
C GLU A 209 -9.98 23.73 13.02
N ALA A 210 -8.96 23.17 12.40
CA ALA A 210 -8.19 23.83 11.34
C ALA A 210 -9.10 24.14 10.14
N ALA A 211 -9.92 23.19 9.71
CA ALA A 211 -10.89 23.37 8.63
C ALA A 211 -11.89 24.49 8.95
N LYS A 212 -12.38 24.57 10.20
CA LYS A 212 -13.29 25.62 10.65
C LYS A 212 -12.64 27.01 10.67
N ILE A 213 -11.38 27.11 11.13
CA ILE A 213 -10.64 28.38 11.12
C ILE A 213 -10.49 28.91 9.69
N LYS A 214 -10.20 28.02 8.73
CA LYS A 214 -10.09 28.34 7.32
C LYS A 214 -11.45 28.53 6.62
N LYS A 215 -12.57 28.28 7.34
CA LYS A 215 -13.95 28.38 6.81
C LYS A 215 -14.16 27.53 5.55
N LEU A 216 -13.60 26.32 5.54
CA LEU A 216 -13.73 25.40 4.42
C LEU A 216 -15.13 24.76 4.45
N ASP A 217 -15.91 24.97 3.40
CA ASP A 217 -17.19 24.29 3.17
C ASP A 217 -16.93 23.00 2.38
N SER A 218 -16.68 21.91 3.12
CA SER A 218 -16.28 20.63 2.53
C SER A 218 -16.80 19.46 3.36
N LYS A 219 -17.18 18.38 2.67
CA LYS A 219 -17.53 17.12 3.30
C LYS A 219 -16.30 16.28 3.70
N VAL A 220 -15.11 16.66 3.26
CA VAL A 220 -13.85 15.98 3.47
C VAL A 220 -12.96 16.70 4.49
N ALA A 221 -12.92 18.04 4.45
CA ALA A 221 -12.06 18.81 5.33
C ALA A 221 -12.27 18.47 6.81
N GLY A 222 -11.19 18.21 7.51
CA GLY A 222 -11.15 17.81 8.92
C GLY A 222 -11.61 16.38 9.22
N ARG A 223 -11.92 15.57 8.20
CA ARG A 223 -12.50 14.22 8.35
C ARG A 223 -11.97 13.23 7.32
N ALA A 224 -10.88 13.58 6.63
CA ALA A 224 -10.30 12.70 5.63
C ALA A 224 -9.78 11.40 6.26
N ASN A 225 -10.08 10.26 5.65
CA ASN A 225 -9.50 8.97 5.99
C ASN A 225 -8.56 8.44 4.90
N ILE A 226 -8.50 9.11 3.73
CA ILE A 226 -7.46 8.89 2.73
C ILE A 226 -6.77 10.22 2.42
N LEU A 227 -5.44 10.23 2.49
CA LEU A 227 -4.58 11.35 2.17
C LEU A 227 -3.77 11.01 0.92
N VAL A 228 -4.04 11.70 -0.19
CA VAL A 228 -3.32 11.56 -1.44
C VAL A 228 -2.25 12.64 -1.52
N VAL A 229 -1.00 12.23 -1.50
CA VAL A 229 0.15 13.14 -1.52
C VAL A 229 0.55 13.53 -2.95
N PRO A 230 1.22 14.69 -3.15
CA PRO A 230 1.61 15.14 -4.47
C PRO A 230 2.65 14.23 -5.14
N ASP A 231 3.60 13.70 -4.37
CA ASP A 231 4.70 12.87 -4.84
C ASP A 231 5.22 11.93 -3.74
N LEU A 232 6.16 11.06 -4.10
CA LEU A 232 6.74 10.07 -3.20
C LEU A 232 7.49 10.71 -2.03
N GLU A 233 8.22 11.80 -2.26
CA GLU A 233 9.03 12.42 -1.20
C GLU A 233 8.14 12.96 -0.09
N ALA A 234 7.11 13.73 -0.47
CA ALA A 234 6.12 14.26 0.47
C ALA A 234 5.41 13.13 1.23
N GLY A 235 4.99 12.07 0.52
CA GLY A 235 4.31 10.93 1.12
C GLY A 235 5.17 10.12 2.06
N ASN A 236 6.41 9.84 1.67
CA ASN A 236 7.33 9.04 2.48
C ASN A 236 7.74 9.77 3.75
N MET A 237 8.00 11.09 3.66
CA MET A 237 8.30 11.92 4.83
C MET A 237 7.10 12.01 5.76
N LEU A 238 5.90 12.25 5.24
CA LEU A 238 4.68 12.32 6.03
C LEU A 238 4.41 11.00 6.77
N ALA A 239 4.41 9.88 6.06
CA ALA A 239 4.11 8.58 6.66
C ALA A 239 5.13 8.16 7.73
N LYS A 240 6.39 8.60 7.63
CA LYS A 240 7.43 8.32 8.62
C LYS A 240 7.46 9.30 9.79
N SER A 241 6.71 10.39 9.73
CA SER A 241 6.61 11.38 10.80
C SER A 241 5.45 11.11 11.77
N LEU A 242 4.52 10.27 11.38
CA LEU A 242 3.41 9.77 12.18
C LEU A 242 3.77 8.46 12.89
#